data_fab8646ace9848f512353b85a720bd7a
#
_entry.id   fab8646ace9848f512353b85a720bd7a
#
_cell.length_a   1.000
_cell.length_b   1.000
_cell.length_c   1.000
_cell.angle_alpha   90.00
_cell.angle_beta   90.00
_cell.angle_gamma   90.00
#
_symmetry.space_group_name_H-M   'P 1'
#
loop_
_entity.id
_entity.type
_entity.pdbx_description
1 polymer ?
#
loop_
_entity_poly.entity_id
_entity_poly.type
_entity_poly.pdbx_seq_one_letter_code
_entity_poly.pdbx_strand_id
1 'polypeptide(L)'
;MDRRLLDYDLSISQKMDQQFGFHTIAAKMTDVPGHTIGMVPALAQAGIEYLHLGVNASSRVPDVPPMFLWKCGSEEIVVQYAGDYGEVSALSNGTVLEFYHAHDNAAPPTPQELDDLFETLAARYPNAHIEAGTLEDFALKVREIKHTLPVITEEIGDTWIHGVATDPWKVSCFRRLLQLKEAWIASGQLLVASPSYDVFMENLLLVAEHTWGMDVKKYLLDFTNWNKKSFIAARANDHTDETFYDACNQALLTGMSEELHHYHGEHITSSYSKFETSHQEQRNYILRAVEALPEELQEQAKKEFAFSWPSVPECAPSFHANEPIPVGSFIVTLGAHGELLQVKNNVSGEIKDLSLGLIEYETFGGKEVDACYYDYGRDLKDNYYWSEPDFGKPGLHYHKEIRHNIYTPTPVSVRTDNNTLYVFLQFPQEASEAYGCPREFAIVYFFENHAICMQIFWKNKDAIRSPEAIWVNINPQVIEPTCWKLNKLNTYISPDHVCYDGNRKLHCVQKLLYHTNQKNIVITSLDAPLVSPGAKTLYTTDNTFEDLNNGFFFLLYNNRWGTNFKQWYEEDMRFDFTIQY
;
A
#
# COMPACT_ATOMS: atom_id res chain seq x y z
N MET A 1 -2.84 -6.15 6.13
CA MET A 1 -3.04 -7.46 6.81
C MET A 1 -2.64 -7.33 8.27
N ASP A 2 -3.30 -8.04 9.18
CA ASP A 2 -2.85 -8.18 10.57
C ASP A 2 -2.19 -9.56 10.81
N ARG A 3 -1.61 -9.78 11.99
CA ARG A 3 -0.90 -11.01 12.30
C ARG A 3 -1.82 -12.23 12.27
N ARG A 4 -3.06 -12.16 12.74
CA ARG A 4 -4.00 -13.30 12.73
C ARG A 4 -4.39 -13.70 11.31
N LEU A 5 -4.55 -12.74 10.39
CA LEU A 5 -4.84 -13.05 8.99
C LEU A 5 -3.64 -13.72 8.31
N LEU A 6 -2.41 -13.30 8.60
CA LEU A 6 -1.20 -13.97 8.13
C LEU A 6 -1.05 -15.38 8.72
N ASP A 7 -1.33 -15.55 10.02
CA ASP A 7 -1.29 -16.88 10.65
C ASP A 7 -2.36 -17.82 10.03
N TYR A 8 -3.53 -17.28 9.66
CA TYR A 8 -4.56 -18.03 8.95
C TYR A 8 -4.09 -18.46 7.56
N ASP A 9 -3.48 -17.58 6.79
CA ASP A 9 -2.88 -17.86 5.48
C ASP A 9 -1.87 -19.02 5.57
N LEU A 10 -0.91 -18.91 6.47
CA LEU A 10 0.10 -19.96 6.71
C LEU A 10 -0.53 -21.29 7.19
N SER A 11 -1.66 -21.24 7.89
CA SER A 11 -2.38 -22.45 8.32
C SER A 11 -2.97 -23.27 7.16
N ILE A 12 -3.20 -22.65 5.99
CA ILE A 12 -3.70 -23.34 4.78
C ILE A 12 -2.68 -24.38 4.32
N SER A 13 -1.42 -24.00 4.22
CA SER A 13 -0.31 -24.93 3.90
C SER A 13 -0.22 -26.07 4.93
N GLN A 14 -0.31 -25.77 6.23
CA GLN A 14 -0.28 -26.79 7.28
C GLN A 14 -1.46 -27.78 7.21
N LYS A 15 -2.66 -27.30 6.83
CA LYS A 15 -3.83 -28.18 6.58
C LYS A 15 -3.57 -29.12 5.40
N MET A 16 -2.95 -28.62 4.32
CA MET A 16 -2.56 -29.43 3.16
C MET A 16 -1.49 -30.47 3.53
N ASP A 17 -0.50 -30.09 4.32
CA ASP A 17 0.54 -31.00 4.83
C ASP A 17 -0.09 -32.18 5.61
N GLN A 18 -1.03 -31.87 6.51
CA GLN A 18 -1.75 -32.89 7.27
C GLN A 18 -2.61 -33.80 6.39
N GLN A 19 -3.24 -33.25 5.36
CA GLN A 19 -4.12 -34.00 4.45
C GLN A 19 -3.33 -34.94 3.54
N PHE A 20 -2.18 -34.49 3.03
CA PHE A 20 -1.42 -35.19 1.99
C PHE A 20 -0.11 -35.82 2.50
N GLY A 21 0.22 -35.65 3.77
CA GLY A 21 1.43 -36.23 4.38
C GLY A 21 2.72 -35.54 3.97
N PHE A 22 2.65 -34.22 3.67
CA PHE A 22 3.81 -33.40 3.37
C PHE A 22 4.36 -32.70 4.63
N HIS A 23 5.50 -32.05 4.48
CA HIS A 23 6.10 -31.20 5.49
C HIS A 23 6.75 -30.00 4.81
N THR A 24 6.00 -28.93 4.67
CA THR A 24 6.41 -27.71 3.98
C THR A 24 7.35 -26.88 4.84
N ILE A 25 8.59 -26.68 4.35
CA ILE A 25 9.62 -25.85 4.97
C ILE A 25 10.06 -24.69 4.08
N ALA A 26 9.60 -24.67 2.83
CA ALA A 26 9.93 -23.67 1.83
C ALA A 26 8.69 -22.90 1.41
N ALA A 27 8.84 -21.60 1.16
CA ALA A 27 7.80 -20.74 0.62
C ALA A 27 8.34 -19.94 -0.57
N LYS A 28 7.44 -19.56 -1.48
CA LYS A 28 7.76 -18.68 -2.61
C LYS A 28 6.76 -17.53 -2.67
N MET A 29 7.28 -16.33 -2.92
CA MET A 29 6.49 -15.19 -3.34
C MET A 29 7.00 -14.67 -4.67
N THR A 30 6.07 -14.38 -5.58
CA THR A 30 6.40 -14.00 -6.96
C THR A 30 5.81 -12.62 -7.24
N ASP A 31 6.47 -11.84 -8.09
CA ASP A 31 6.09 -10.55 -8.64
C ASP A 31 6.29 -9.37 -7.69
N VAL A 32 5.57 -9.29 -6.57
CA VAL A 32 5.59 -8.14 -5.65
C VAL A 32 6.98 -7.96 -5.02
N PRO A 33 7.64 -6.81 -5.21
CA PRO A 33 8.96 -6.54 -4.65
C PRO A 33 8.87 -6.07 -3.20
N GLY A 34 9.82 -6.52 -2.40
CA GLY A 34 9.99 -6.08 -1.03
C GLY A 34 8.95 -6.63 -0.06
N HIS A 35 9.42 -7.01 1.10
CA HIS A 35 8.62 -7.63 2.14
C HIS A 35 9.03 -7.03 3.48
N THR A 36 8.12 -7.02 4.45
CA THR A 36 8.45 -6.51 5.78
C THR A 36 9.12 -7.56 6.65
N ILE A 37 10.16 -7.18 7.39
CA ILE A 37 10.80 -8.04 8.38
C ILE A 37 9.80 -8.56 9.45
N GLY A 38 8.67 -7.87 9.63
CA GLY A 38 7.59 -8.29 10.52
C GLY A 38 6.97 -9.64 10.17
N MET A 39 7.18 -10.16 8.95
CA MET A 39 6.70 -11.50 8.56
C MET A 39 7.61 -12.63 9.03
N VAL A 40 8.89 -12.37 9.31
CA VAL A 40 9.88 -13.39 9.71
C VAL A 40 9.41 -14.22 10.92
N PRO A 41 8.92 -13.61 12.03
CA PRO A 41 8.40 -14.39 13.15
C PRO A 41 7.19 -15.27 12.81
N ALA A 42 6.34 -14.84 11.87
CA ALA A 42 5.19 -15.64 11.46
C ALA A 42 5.61 -16.86 10.65
N LEU A 43 6.48 -16.67 9.67
CA LEU A 43 7.01 -17.74 8.83
C LEU A 43 7.78 -18.78 9.66
N ALA A 44 8.71 -18.33 10.51
CA ALA A 44 9.48 -19.21 11.36
C ALA A 44 8.59 -20.05 12.32
N GLN A 45 7.55 -19.44 12.93
CA GLN A 45 6.60 -20.14 13.78
C GLN A 45 5.70 -21.12 13.02
N ALA A 46 5.46 -20.86 11.73
CA ALA A 46 4.75 -21.79 10.85
C ALA A 46 5.63 -22.95 10.34
N GLY A 47 6.93 -22.96 10.66
CA GLY A 47 7.88 -23.99 10.24
C GLY A 47 8.58 -23.71 8.91
N ILE A 48 8.39 -22.52 8.34
CA ILE A 48 9.09 -22.11 7.10
C ILE A 48 10.53 -21.72 7.45
N GLU A 49 11.47 -22.38 6.81
CA GLU A 49 12.90 -22.16 7.00
C GLU A 49 13.56 -21.42 5.83
N TYR A 50 12.93 -21.48 4.66
CA TYR A 50 13.43 -20.93 3.42
C TYR A 50 12.32 -20.18 2.65
N LEU A 51 12.61 -18.95 2.24
CA LEU A 51 11.72 -18.13 1.45
C LEU A 51 12.41 -17.70 0.15
N HIS A 52 11.84 -18.07 -0.98
CA HIS A 52 12.24 -17.57 -2.29
C HIS A 52 11.41 -16.36 -2.68
N LEU A 53 12.04 -15.21 -2.87
CA LEU A 53 11.45 -13.99 -3.40
C LEU A 53 11.88 -13.84 -4.85
N GLY A 54 10.95 -13.97 -5.79
CA GLY A 54 11.18 -13.77 -7.21
C GLY A 54 10.39 -12.56 -7.69
N VAL A 55 11.02 -11.36 -7.66
CA VAL A 55 10.33 -10.11 -7.89
C VAL A 55 10.19 -9.76 -9.37
N ASN A 56 9.33 -8.81 -9.68
CA ASN A 56 9.15 -8.27 -11.02
C ASN A 56 10.47 -7.76 -11.61
N ALA A 57 10.77 -8.17 -12.85
CA ALA A 57 12.07 -7.94 -13.50
C ALA A 57 12.46 -6.47 -13.68
N SER A 58 11.50 -5.55 -13.72
CA SER A 58 11.78 -4.10 -13.85
C SER A 58 11.61 -3.31 -12.55
N SER A 59 11.26 -3.96 -11.45
CA SER A 59 11.19 -3.30 -10.15
C SER A 59 12.57 -3.12 -9.54
N ARG A 60 12.79 -2.00 -8.84
CA ARG A 60 13.98 -1.80 -8.03
C ARG A 60 14.09 -2.91 -6.98
N VAL A 61 15.29 -3.42 -6.78
CA VAL A 61 15.60 -4.41 -5.74
C VAL A 61 16.43 -3.77 -4.63
N PRO A 62 16.24 -4.17 -3.38
CA PRO A 62 17.07 -3.69 -2.27
C PRO A 62 18.52 -4.22 -2.43
N ASP A 63 19.49 -3.46 -1.91
CA ASP A 63 20.90 -3.88 -1.87
C ASP A 63 21.10 -4.93 -0.75
N VAL A 64 20.79 -6.17 -1.08
CA VAL A 64 20.95 -7.33 -0.19
C VAL A 64 21.70 -8.45 -0.91
N PRO A 65 22.39 -9.32 -0.19
CA PRO A 65 22.97 -10.52 -0.80
C PRO A 65 21.89 -11.39 -1.48
N PRO A 66 22.20 -12.10 -2.58
CA PRO A 66 21.23 -12.97 -3.24
C PRO A 66 20.64 -14.05 -2.32
N MET A 67 21.40 -14.46 -1.29
CA MET A 67 20.92 -15.36 -0.24
C MET A 67 21.46 -14.90 1.11
N PHE A 68 20.57 -14.77 2.08
CA PHE A 68 20.91 -14.26 3.42
C PHE A 68 20.02 -14.86 4.50
N LEU A 69 20.47 -14.76 5.73
CA LEU A 69 19.68 -15.04 6.93
C LEU A 69 18.97 -13.76 7.36
N TRP A 70 17.66 -13.74 7.22
CA TRP A 70 16.84 -12.60 7.65
C TRP A 70 16.38 -12.81 9.08
N LYS A 71 16.83 -11.93 9.99
CA LYS A 71 16.67 -12.13 11.42
C LYS A 71 15.85 -11.03 12.06
N CYS A 72 14.81 -11.43 12.79
CA CYS A 72 13.93 -10.55 13.56
C CYS A 72 13.85 -11.03 15.01
N GLY A 73 14.54 -10.37 15.91
CA GLY A 73 14.65 -10.80 17.32
C GLY A 73 15.34 -12.18 17.44
N SER A 74 14.64 -13.16 18.00
CA SER A 74 15.11 -14.55 18.11
C SER A 74 14.80 -15.40 16.87
N GLU A 75 13.87 -14.94 16.04
CA GLU A 75 13.40 -15.70 14.89
C GLU A 75 14.23 -15.38 13.62
N GLU A 76 14.39 -16.37 12.76
CA GLU A 76 15.17 -16.23 11.53
C GLU A 76 14.70 -17.21 10.45
N ILE A 77 14.78 -16.77 9.18
CA ILE A 77 14.56 -17.59 7.99
C ILE A 77 15.66 -17.32 6.97
N VAL A 78 15.96 -18.28 6.11
CA VAL A 78 16.81 -18.01 4.96
C VAL A 78 15.96 -17.40 3.85
N VAL A 79 16.44 -16.31 3.27
CA VAL A 79 15.81 -15.67 2.11
C VAL A 79 16.74 -15.78 0.92
N GLN A 80 16.23 -16.23 -0.21
CA GLN A 80 16.82 -16.02 -1.52
C GLN A 80 16.06 -14.88 -2.18
N TYR A 81 16.78 -13.82 -2.56
CA TYR A 81 16.20 -12.66 -3.25
C TYR A 81 16.63 -12.69 -4.71
N ALA A 82 15.70 -13.00 -5.59
CA ALA A 82 15.93 -13.03 -7.04
C ALA A 82 15.35 -11.77 -7.68
N GLY A 83 16.09 -11.18 -8.61
CA GLY A 83 15.66 -9.98 -9.34
C GLY A 83 14.70 -10.26 -10.50
N ASP A 84 14.31 -11.51 -10.68
CA ASP A 84 13.28 -11.99 -11.60
C ASP A 84 12.53 -13.14 -10.91
N TYR A 85 11.51 -13.71 -11.53
CA TYR A 85 10.66 -14.79 -11.00
C TYR A 85 11.42 -16.04 -10.56
N GLY A 86 12.60 -16.25 -11.10
CA GLY A 86 13.55 -17.28 -10.68
C GLY A 86 14.93 -17.06 -11.30
N GLU A 87 15.97 -17.27 -10.52
CA GLU A 87 17.36 -17.15 -10.93
C GLU A 87 18.14 -18.40 -10.55
N VAL A 88 19.26 -18.64 -11.25
CA VAL A 88 20.20 -19.70 -10.91
C VAL A 88 20.87 -19.38 -9.57
N SER A 89 20.90 -20.35 -8.67
CA SER A 89 21.54 -20.20 -7.37
C SER A 89 22.50 -21.36 -7.09
N ALA A 90 23.78 -21.05 -6.88
CA ALA A 90 24.81 -22.01 -6.57
C ALA A 90 25.24 -21.94 -5.10
N LEU A 91 25.15 -23.06 -4.38
CA LEU A 91 25.53 -23.15 -2.98
C LEU A 91 27.01 -23.58 -2.84
N SER A 92 27.62 -23.20 -1.73
CA SER A 92 29.02 -23.60 -1.41
C SER A 92 29.23 -25.11 -1.21
N ASN A 93 28.16 -25.87 -0.97
CA ASN A 93 28.20 -27.34 -0.89
C ASN A 93 28.12 -28.04 -2.25
N GLY A 94 28.10 -27.28 -3.36
CA GLY A 94 28.09 -27.83 -4.72
C GLY A 94 26.68 -28.06 -5.30
N THR A 95 25.63 -27.77 -4.57
CA THR A 95 24.24 -27.82 -5.09
C THR A 95 23.93 -26.56 -5.92
N VAL A 96 23.25 -26.74 -7.06
CA VAL A 96 22.79 -25.66 -7.91
C VAL A 96 21.28 -25.79 -8.08
N LEU A 97 20.56 -24.70 -7.87
CA LEU A 97 19.15 -24.55 -8.24
C LEU A 97 19.08 -23.85 -9.60
N GLU A 98 18.64 -24.56 -10.61
CA GLU A 98 18.17 -24.00 -11.88
C GLU A 98 16.67 -23.81 -11.74
N PHE A 99 16.26 -22.59 -11.33
CA PHE A 99 14.83 -22.31 -11.11
C PHE A 99 14.13 -22.11 -12.44
N TYR A 100 13.43 -23.15 -12.91
CA TYR A 100 12.64 -23.07 -14.13
C TYR A 100 11.24 -22.53 -13.84
N HIS A 101 10.79 -21.55 -14.63
CA HIS A 101 9.46 -20.97 -14.58
C HIS A 101 8.96 -20.62 -15.98
N ALA A 102 7.64 -20.58 -16.16
CA ALA A 102 7.02 -20.31 -17.45
C ALA A 102 6.87 -18.81 -17.77
N HIS A 103 7.54 -17.92 -17.04
CA HIS A 103 7.38 -16.46 -17.10
C HIS A 103 5.96 -15.98 -16.68
N ASP A 104 5.65 -14.70 -16.93
CA ASP A 104 4.40 -14.09 -16.54
C ASP A 104 3.27 -14.54 -17.48
N ASN A 105 2.23 -15.16 -16.91
CA ASN A 105 1.02 -15.59 -17.61
C ASN A 105 1.25 -16.51 -18.83
N ALA A 106 2.40 -17.18 -18.92
CA ALA A 106 2.69 -18.12 -19.98
C ALA A 106 2.16 -19.53 -19.70
N ALA A 107 1.95 -20.30 -20.76
CA ALA A 107 1.54 -21.70 -20.66
C ALA A 107 2.65 -22.56 -20.02
N PRO A 108 2.30 -23.70 -19.38
CA PRO A 108 3.30 -24.66 -18.92
C PRO A 108 4.11 -25.20 -20.09
N PRO A 109 5.38 -25.61 -19.85
CA PRO A 109 6.22 -26.17 -20.90
C PRO A 109 5.64 -27.47 -21.46
N THR A 110 5.88 -27.68 -22.74
CA THR A 110 5.59 -28.97 -23.39
C THR A 110 6.61 -30.04 -22.95
N PRO A 111 6.30 -31.35 -23.09
CA PRO A 111 7.27 -32.41 -22.83
C PRO A 111 8.57 -32.25 -23.60
N GLN A 112 8.52 -31.79 -24.86
CA GLN A 112 9.73 -31.60 -25.70
C GLN A 112 10.60 -30.46 -25.14
N GLU A 113 10.00 -29.34 -24.71
CA GLU A 113 10.76 -28.23 -24.10
C GLU A 113 11.44 -28.65 -22.80
N LEU A 114 10.82 -29.56 -22.03
CA LEU A 114 11.45 -30.12 -20.85
C LEU A 114 12.63 -31.04 -21.20
N ASP A 115 12.51 -31.91 -22.22
CA ASP A 115 13.61 -32.75 -22.70
C ASP A 115 14.77 -31.89 -23.20
N ASP A 116 14.52 -30.85 -23.99
CA ASP A 116 15.52 -29.90 -24.48
C ASP A 116 16.18 -29.12 -23.32
N LEU A 117 15.45 -28.78 -22.27
CA LEU A 117 15.98 -28.17 -21.06
C LEU A 117 16.98 -29.14 -20.37
N PHE A 118 16.60 -30.38 -20.13
CA PHE A 118 17.51 -31.38 -19.50
C PHE A 118 18.76 -31.61 -20.32
N GLU A 119 18.68 -31.69 -21.67
CA GLU A 119 19.85 -31.78 -22.56
C GLU A 119 20.74 -30.54 -22.42
N THR A 120 20.16 -29.34 -22.37
CA THR A 120 20.90 -28.09 -22.17
C THR A 120 21.61 -28.05 -20.83
N LEU A 121 20.95 -28.47 -19.76
CA LEU A 121 21.53 -28.55 -18.41
C LEU A 121 22.64 -29.60 -18.34
N ALA A 122 22.46 -30.76 -18.98
CA ALA A 122 23.48 -31.79 -19.04
C ALA A 122 24.75 -31.32 -19.77
N ALA A 123 24.60 -30.51 -20.82
CA ALA A 123 25.72 -29.89 -21.51
C ALA A 123 26.41 -28.79 -20.66
N ARG A 124 25.64 -28.02 -19.90
CA ARG A 124 26.13 -26.96 -18.99
C ARG A 124 26.87 -27.54 -17.78
N TYR A 125 26.38 -28.64 -17.24
CA TYR A 125 26.89 -29.29 -16.04
C TYR A 125 27.29 -30.77 -16.29
N PRO A 126 28.31 -31.04 -17.08
CA PRO A 126 28.61 -32.39 -17.59
C PRO A 126 28.99 -33.43 -16.50
N ASN A 127 29.34 -32.97 -15.30
CA ASN A 127 29.70 -33.81 -14.16
C ASN A 127 28.67 -33.78 -13.01
N ALA A 128 27.52 -33.14 -13.21
CA ALA A 128 26.48 -33.05 -12.19
C ALA A 128 25.45 -34.16 -12.37
N HIS A 129 24.83 -34.55 -11.26
CA HIS A 129 23.57 -35.25 -11.27
C HIS A 129 22.45 -34.20 -11.38
N ILE A 130 21.61 -34.30 -12.41
CA ILE A 130 20.52 -33.37 -12.70
C ILE A 130 19.22 -34.11 -12.43
N GLU A 131 18.38 -33.53 -11.58
CA GLU A 131 17.07 -34.08 -11.25
C GLU A 131 16.05 -32.95 -11.11
N ALA A 132 14.79 -33.23 -11.40
CA ALA A 132 13.68 -32.37 -11.03
C ALA A 132 13.44 -32.51 -9.53
N GLY A 133 13.28 -31.36 -8.84
CA GLY A 133 13.09 -31.33 -7.41
C GLY A 133 12.09 -30.23 -7.02
N THR A 134 11.86 -30.10 -5.72
CA THR A 134 11.02 -29.08 -5.10
C THR A 134 11.87 -28.01 -4.41
N LEU A 135 11.27 -26.90 -4.02
CA LEU A 135 11.95 -25.91 -3.18
C LEU A 135 12.33 -26.50 -1.80
N GLU A 136 11.59 -27.48 -1.29
CA GLU A 136 11.91 -28.20 -0.06
C GLU A 136 13.23 -28.97 -0.18
N ASP A 137 13.44 -29.65 -1.32
CA ASP A 137 14.69 -30.38 -1.58
C ASP A 137 15.89 -29.43 -1.58
N PHE A 138 15.72 -28.25 -2.20
CA PHE A 138 16.76 -27.23 -2.20
C PHE A 138 16.94 -26.60 -0.79
N ALA A 139 15.86 -26.33 -0.07
CA ALA A 139 15.89 -25.78 1.30
C ALA A 139 16.67 -26.69 2.26
N LEU A 140 16.56 -28.01 2.10
CA LEU A 140 17.37 -28.96 2.88
C LEU A 140 18.86 -28.79 2.61
N LYS A 141 19.26 -28.48 1.37
CA LYS A 141 20.67 -28.21 1.01
C LYS A 141 21.14 -26.86 1.52
N VAL A 142 20.26 -25.85 1.51
CA VAL A 142 20.53 -24.53 2.10
C VAL A 142 20.74 -24.64 3.60
N ARG A 143 19.98 -25.49 4.30
CA ARG A 143 20.12 -25.73 5.75
C ARG A 143 21.56 -26.18 6.12
N GLU A 144 22.23 -26.97 5.27
CA GLU A 144 23.61 -27.42 5.50
C GLU A 144 24.60 -26.25 5.59
N ILE A 145 24.36 -25.16 4.84
CA ILE A 145 25.25 -24.01 4.74
C ILE A 145 24.73 -22.74 5.46
N LYS A 146 23.56 -22.82 6.09
CA LYS A 146 22.87 -21.68 6.73
C LYS A 146 23.80 -20.82 7.60
N HIS A 147 24.71 -21.46 8.34
CA HIS A 147 25.64 -20.79 9.24
C HIS A 147 26.71 -19.94 8.54
N THR A 148 26.86 -20.06 7.22
CA THR A 148 27.82 -19.28 6.41
C THR A 148 27.18 -18.07 5.75
N LEU A 149 25.85 -17.95 5.79
CA LEU A 149 25.12 -16.88 5.12
C LEU A 149 25.27 -15.54 5.86
N PRO A 150 25.33 -14.42 5.13
CA PRO A 150 25.28 -13.10 5.73
C PRO A 150 23.95 -12.89 6.46
N VAL A 151 23.97 -12.10 7.53
CA VAL A 151 22.78 -11.78 8.34
C VAL A 151 22.28 -10.39 8.01
N ILE A 152 21.00 -10.26 7.70
CA ILE A 152 20.28 -9.00 7.51
C ILE A 152 19.24 -8.86 8.64
N THR A 153 19.18 -7.68 9.25
CA THR A 153 18.23 -7.34 10.32
C THR A 153 17.36 -6.14 9.96
N GLU A 154 17.56 -5.58 8.77
CA GLU A 154 16.88 -4.41 8.25
C GLU A 154 15.59 -4.79 7.54
N GLU A 155 14.73 -3.79 7.42
CA GLU A 155 13.56 -3.81 6.53
C GLU A 155 14.06 -3.76 5.08
N ILE A 156 13.59 -4.65 4.23
CA ILE A 156 13.92 -4.62 2.79
C ILE A 156 12.96 -3.73 1.99
N GLY A 157 11.86 -3.30 2.64
CA GLY A 157 10.90 -2.36 2.08
C GLY A 157 10.06 -2.93 0.94
N ASP A 158 8.94 -2.28 0.70
CA ASP A 158 8.04 -2.61 -0.39
C ASP A 158 7.72 -1.35 -1.21
N THR A 159 8.02 -1.38 -2.49
CA THR A 159 7.80 -0.23 -3.39
C THR A 159 6.38 -0.21 -3.97
N TRP A 160 5.69 -1.34 -4.01
CA TRP A 160 4.34 -1.43 -4.57
C TRP A 160 3.23 -1.07 -3.57
N ILE A 161 3.55 -0.92 -2.29
CA ILE A 161 2.57 -0.55 -1.26
C ILE A 161 1.83 0.77 -1.56
N HIS A 162 2.39 1.65 -2.40
CA HIS A 162 1.72 2.88 -2.84
C HIS A 162 0.33 2.59 -3.43
N GLY A 163 0.15 1.44 -4.09
CA GLY A 163 -1.12 1.00 -4.64
C GLY A 163 -2.22 0.77 -3.60
N VAL A 164 -1.86 0.51 -2.34
CA VAL A 164 -2.82 0.31 -1.24
C VAL A 164 -3.78 1.50 -1.08
N ALA A 165 -3.31 2.73 -1.20
CA ALA A 165 -4.17 3.92 -1.05
C ALA A 165 -4.88 4.36 -2.34
N THR A 166 -4.95 3.54 -3.38
CA THR A 166 -5.69 3.87 -4.61
C THR A 166 -7.20 3.64 -4.49
N ASP A 167 -7.62 2.78 -3.56
CA ASP A 167 -9.03 2.59 -3.20
C ASP A 167 -9.23 2.77 -1.68
N PRO A 168 -9.35 4.01 -1.18
CA PRO A 168 -9.52 4.31 0.24
C PRO A 168 -10.71 3.58 0.87
N TRP A 169 -11.82 3.42 0.15
CA TRP A 169 -13.01 2.71 0.65
C TRP A 169 -12.69 1.23 0.93
N LYS A 170 -12.05 0.54 -0.03
CA LYS A 170 -11.67 -0.87 0.12
C LYS A 170 -10.74 -1.07 1.33
N VAL A 171 -9.73 -0.21 1.47
CA VAL A 171 -8.77 -0.28 2.58
C VAL A 171 -9.43 0.02 3.92
N SER A 172 -10.27 1.05 4.00
CA SER A 172 -11.02 1.39 5.20
C SER A 172 -11.90 0.22 5.66
N CYS A 173 -12.73 -0.33 4.78
CA CYS A 173 -13.58 -1.48 5.09
C CYS A 173 -12.77 -2.69 5.54
N PHE A 174 -11.69 -3.02 4.84
CA PHE A 174 -10.79 -4.12 5.19
C PHE A 174 -10.21 -3.96 6.60
N ARG A 175 -9.66 -2.79 6.91
CA ARG A 175 -9.04 -2.53 8.22
C ARG A 175 -10.05 -2.49 9.36
N ARG A 176 -11.26 -1.95 9.12
CA ARG A 176 -12.37 -2.00 10.07
C ARG A 176 -12.81 -3.43 10.33
N LEU A 177 -12.89 -4.29 9.32
CA LEU A 177 -13.18 -5.72 9.50
C LEU A 177 -12.09 -6.42 10.30
N LEU A 178 -10.81 -6.11 10.08
CA LEU A 178 -9.72 -6.66 10.90
C LEU A 178 -9.86 -6.27 12.37
N GLN A 179 -10.25 -5.04 12.67
CA GLN A 179 -10.48 -4.58 14.04
C GLN A 179 -11.72 -5.23 14.66
N LEU A 180 -12.85 -5.24 13.95
CA LEU A 180 -14.10 -5.88 14.40
C LEU A 180 -13.89 -7.38 14.65
N LYS A 181 -13.18 -8.06 13.76
CA LYS A 181 -12.82 -9.48 13.90
C LYS A 181 -12.18 -9.77 15.26
N GLU A 182 -11.20 -8.98 15.67
CA GLU A 182 -10.55 -9.17 16.97
C GLU A 182 -11.51 -8.96 18.13
N ALA A 183 -12.39 -7.96 18.05
CA ALA A 183 -13.42 -7.70 19.06
C ALA A 183 -14.45 -8.85 19.13
N TRP A 184 -14.92 -9.33 17.99
CA TRP A 184 -15.88 -10.44 17.90
C TRP A 184 -15.30 -11.76 18.42
N ILE A 185 -14.04 -12.05 18.13
CA ILE A 185 -13.35 -13.24 18.68
C ILE A 185 -13.20 -13.10 20.20
N ALA A 186 -12.74 -11.95 20.67
CA ALA A 186 -12.53 -11.70 22.10
C ALA A 186 -13.84 -11.78 22.91
N SER A 187 -14.97 -11.35 22.34
CA SER A 187 -16.30 -11.45 22.96
C SER A 187 -16.99 -12.81 22.76
N GLY A 188 -16.43 -13.71 21.95
CA GLY A 188 -17.03 -15.00 21.61
C GLY A 188 -18.18 -14.94 20.60
N GLN A 189 -18.40 -13.78 19.95
CA GLN A 189 -19.42 -13.60 18.91
C GLN A 189 -19.02 -14.27 17.59
N LEU A 190 -17.72 -14.35 17.29
CA LEU A 190 -17.17 -15.07 16.13
C LEU A 190 -16.27 -16.20 16.63
N LEU A 191 -16.67 -17.45 16.37
CA LEU A 191 -15.90 -18.62 16.79
C LEU A 191 -14.83 -18.95 15.76
N VAL A 192 -13.57 -19.00 16.20
CA VAL A 192 -12.44 -19.44 15.38
C VAL A 192 -12.68 -20.88 14.90
N ALA A 193 -12.32 -21.16 13.64
CA ALA A 193 -12.54 -22.43 12.96
C ALA A 193 -14.03 -22.83 12.78
N SER A 194 -14.96 -21.89 12.86
CA SER A 194 -16.31 -22.10 12.35
C SER A 194 -16.35 -21.94 10.83
N PRO A 195 -17.31 -22.58 10.12
CA PRO A 195 -17.44 -22.38 8.68
C PRO A 195 -17.58 -20.91 8.26
N SER A 196 -18.30 -20.11 9.03
CA SER A 196 -18.42 -18.65 8.79
C SER A 196 -17.09 -17.93 8.94
N TYR A 197 -16.29 -18.33 9.93
CA TYR A 197 -14.96 -17.76 10.15
C TYR A 197 -14.02 -18.09 8.97
N ASP A 198 -13.99 -19.34 8.50
CA ASP A 198 -13.12 -19.75 7.39
C ASP A 198 -13.47 -18.98 6.12
N VAL A 199 -14.74 -18.93 5.71
CA VAL A 199 -15.16 -18.17 4.51
C VAL A 199 -14.88 -16.67 4.65
N PHE A 200 -15.08 -16.10 5.86
CA PHE A 200 -14.74 -14.70 6.15
C PHE A 200 -13.25 -14.43 5.97
N MET A 201 -12.39 -15.27 6.55
CA MET A 201 -10.93 -15.10 6.47
C MET A 201 -10.39 -15.31 5.06
N GLU A 202 -10.89 -16.29 4.31
CA GLU A 202 -10.52 -16.52 2.91
C GLU A 202 -10.82 -15.29 2.04
N ASN A 203 -12.00 -14.69 2.18
CA ASN A 203 -12.32 -13.47 1.43
C ASN A 203 -11.45 -12.28 1.86
N LEU A 204 -11.08 -12.17 3.14
CA LEU A 204 -10.13 -11.14 3.58
C LEU A 204 -8.73 -11.35 3.00
N LEU A 205 -8.26 -12.59 2.80
CA LEU A 205 -7.00 -12.86 2.10
C LEU A 205 -7.03 -12.36 0.66
N LEU A 206 -8.13 -12.59 -0.05
CA LEU A 206 -8.31 -12.12 -1.44
C LEU A 206 -8.29 -10.58 -1.55
N VAL A 207 -8.71 -9.85 -0.50
CA VAL A 207 -8.57 -8.38 -0.47
C VAL A 207 -7.10 -7.94 -0.46
N ALA A 208 -6.24 -8.71 0.20
CA ALA A 208 -4.82 -8.38 0.37
C ALA A 208 -3.94 -8.84 -0.80
N GLU A 209 -4.48 -9.60 -1.74
CA GLU A 209 -3.79 -10.07 -2.94
C GLU A 209 -3.37 -8.88 -3.84
N HIS A 210 -2.28 -9.03 -4.63
CA HIS A 210 -1.59 -7.89 -5.24
C HIS A 210 -2.26 -7.29 -6.47
N THR A 211 -3.17 -7.96 -7.16
CA THR A 211 -3.89 -7.43 -8.33
C THR A 211 -5.18 -6.74 -7.92
N TRP A 212 -5.17 -5.39 -7.87
CA TRP A 212 -6.32 -4.59 -7.43
C TRP A 212 -7.13 -3.97 -8.58
N GLY A 213 -6.95 -4.45 -9.79
CA GLY A 213 -7.64 -4.00 -10.97
C GLY A 213 -7.12 -4.64 -12.24
N MET A 214 -7.76 -4.35 -13.35
CA MET A 214 -7.30 -4.75 -14.68
C MET A 214 -6.02 -4.01 -15.07
N ASP A 215 -5.23 -4.66 -15.90
CA ASP A 215 -4.06 -4.07 -16.53
C ASP A 215 -4.47 -2.95 -17.51
N VAL A 216 -3.97 -1.73 -17.25
CA VAL A 216 -4.30 -0.55 -18.04
C VAL A 216 -3.83 -0.66 -19.49
N LYS A 217 -2.68 -1.31 -19.72
CA LYS A 217 -2.10 -1.50 -21.06
C LYS A 217 -2.83 -2.55 -21.90
N LYS A 218 -3.61 -3.42 -21.29
CA LYS A 218 -4.39 -4.48 -21.97
C LYS A 218 -5.87 -4.15 -22.08
N TYR A 219 -6.45 -3.46 -21.10
CA TYR A 219 -7.90 -3.32 -20.98
C TYR A 219 -8.43 -1.89 -21.04
N LEU A 220 -7.59 -0.87 -20.85
CA LEU A 220 -7.98 0.54 -21.01
C LEU A 220 -7.36 1.18 -22.24
N LEU A 221 -6.05 1.03 -22.46
CA LEU A 221 -5.28 1.54 -23.61
C LEU A 221 -5.43 3.05 -23.85
N ASP A 222 -5.72 3.81 -22.83
CA ASP A 222 -5.81 5.26 -22.91
C ASP A 222 -4.56 5.92 -22.35
N PHE A 223 -3.75 6.49 -23.22
CA PHE A 223 -2.52 7.22 -22.90
C PHE A 223 -2.56 8.68 -23.36
N THR A 224 -3.76 9.21 -23.63
CA THR A 224 -3.96 10.56 -24.16
C THR A 224 -4.85 11.44 -23.29
N ASN A 225 -5.83 10.86 -22.58
CA ASN A 225 -6.83 11.61 -21.80
C ASN A 225 -6.40 11.81 -20.35
N TRP A 226 -5.33 12.57 -20.13
CA TRP A 226 -4.75 12.80 -18.81
C TRP A 226 -5.38 13.95 -18.03
N ASN A 227 -5.77 15.06 -18.72
CA ASN A 227 -6.40 16.17 -18.01
C ASN A 227 -7.87 15.87 -17.70
N LYS A 228 -8.40 16.50 -16.65
CA LYS A 228 -9.75 16.28 -16.14
C LYS A 228 -10.84 16.36 -17.22
N LYS A 229 -10.77 17.37 -18.08
CA LYS A 229 -11.82 17.62 -19.10
C LYS A 229 -11.84 16.51 -20.14
N SER A 230 -10.67 16.13 -20.69
CA SER A 230 -10.58 15.09 -21.71
C SER A 230 -10.94 13.73 -21.12
N PHE A 231 -10.48 13.42 -19.90
CA PHE A 231 -10.80 12.19 -19.22
C PHE A 231 -12.31 12.03 -18.97
N ILE A 232 -12.98 13.06 -18.43
CA ILE A 232 -14.44 13.01 -18.20
C ILE A 232 -15.19 12.79 -19.52
N ALA A 233 -14.77 13.46 -20.60
CA ALA A 233 -15.39 13.30 -21.90
C ALA A 233 -15.17 11.90 -22.50
N ALA A 234 -13.96 11.35 -22.44
CA ALA A 234 -13.65 10.01 -22.91
C ALA A 234 -14.41 8.93 -22.11
N ARG A 235 -14.41 9.03 -20.79
CA ARG A 235 -15.16 8.14 -19.90
C ARG A 235 -16.66 8.16 -20.16
N ALA A 236 -17.24 9.35 -20.40
CA ALA A 236 -18.67 9.49 -20.73
C ALA A 236 -19.04 8.87 -22.08
N ASN A 237 -18.12 8.87 -23.04
CA ASN A 237 -18.29 8.23 -24.33
C ASN A 237 -18.02 6.72 -24.28
N ASP A 238 -17.49 6.22 -23.18
CA ASP A 238 -17.12 4.82 -22.93
C ASP A 238 -16.22 4.20 -24.03
N HIS A 239 -15.34 5.02 -24.59
CA HIS A 239 -14.42 4.62 -25.65
C HIS A 239 -13.02 5.16 -25.37
N THR A 240 -12.02 4.33 -25.62
CA THR A 240 -10.62 4.70 -25.53
C THR A 240 -10.03 4.93 -26.93
N ASP A 241 -9.23 5.98 -27.05
CA ASP A 241 -8.50 6.28 -28.28
C ASP A 241 -7.09 5.69 -28.16
N GLU A 242 -6.79 4.70 -28.98
CA GLU A 242 -5.48 4.03 -29.06
C GLU A 242 -4.43 4.90 -29.77
N THR A 243 -4.66 6.20 -29.89
CA THR A 243 -3.74 7.13 -30.53
C THR A 243 -2.55 7.43 -29.62
N PHE A 244 -1.36 7.42 -30.21
CA PHE A 244 -0.12 7.76 -29.52
C PHE A 244 0.44 9.06 -30.08
N TYR A 245 1.13 9.82 -29.21
CA TYR A 245 1.66 11.13 -29.58
C TYR A 245 2.96 11.06 -30.41
N ASP A 246 3.76 10.02 -30.24
CA ASP A 246 5.07 9.90 -30.86
C ASP A 246 5.51 8.45 -31.15
N ALA A 247 6.73 8.31 -31.69
CA ALA A 247 7.30 7.02 -32.05
C ALA A 247 7.58 6.09 -30.84
N CYS A 248 7.81 6.65 -29.65
CA CYS A 248 8.01 5.84 -28.45
C CYS A 248 6.72 5.14 -28.06
N ASN A 249 5.60 5.87 -28.11
CA ASN A 249 4.28 5.29 -27.86
C ASN A 249 3.89 4.30 -28.97
N GLN A 250 4.29 4.53 -30.24
CA GLN A 250 4.12 3.56 -31.32
C GLN A 250 4.95 2.29 -31.09
N ALA A 251 6.16 2.41 -30.54
CA ALA A 251 6.98 1.25 -30.16
C ALA A 251 6.34 0.44 -29.03
N LEU A 252 5.71 1.11 -28.06
CA LEU A 252 4.91 0.47 -27.02
C LEU A 252 3.78 -0.39 -27.62
N LEU A 253 2.98 0.18 -28.53
CA LEU A 253 1.91 -0.54 -29.23
C LEU A 253 2.45 -1.71 -30.05
N THR A 254 3.55 -1.52 -30.76
CA THR A 254 4.16 -2.57 -31.58
C THR A 254 4.67 -3.71 -30.70
N GLY A 255 5.35 -3.42 -29.60
CA GLY A 255 5.83 -4.43 -28.65
C GLY A 255 4.70 -5.21 -27.97
N MET A 256 3.55 -4.58 -27.79
CA MET A 256 2.37 -5.20 -27.20
C MET A 256 1.41 -5.86 -28.22
N SER A 257 1.63 -5.71 -29.52
CA SER A 257 0.62 -6.11 -30.52
C SER A 257 0.27 -7.60 -30.46
N GLU A 258 1.24 -8.48 -30.30
CA GLU A 258 1.00 -9.92 -30.17
C GLU A 258 0.20 -10.26 -28.92
N GLU A 259 0.52 -9.61 -27.81
CA GLU A 259 -0.16 -9.78 -26.53
C GLU A 259 -1.60 -9.25 -26.58
N LEU A 260 -1.80 -8.08 -27.18
CA LEU A 260 -3.14 -7.53 -27.42
C LEU A 260 -4.00 -8.41 -28.31
N HIS A 261 -3.44 -8.99 -29.39
CA HIS A 261 -4.14 -9.97 -30.22
C HIS A 261 -4.50 -11.24 -29.46
N HIS A 262 -3.66 -11.68 -28.56
CA HIS A 262 -3.96 -12.84 -27.70
C HIS A 262 -5.18 -12.58 -26.81
N TYR A 263 -5.28 -11.40 -26.19
CA TYR A 263 -6.37 -11.06 -25.26
C TYR A 263 -7.67 -10.61 -25.96
N HIS A 264 -7.61 -9.93 -27.09
CA HIS A 264 -8.74 -9.28 -27.73
C HIS A 264 -9.14 -9.88 -29.07
N GLY A 265 -8.32 -10.75 -29.65
CA GLY A 265 -8.51 -11.25 -31.02
C GLY A 265 -8.28 -10.17 -32.06
N GLU A 266 -9.09 -10.19 -33.14
CA GLU A 266 -8.95 -9.24 -34.25
C GLU A 266 -9.44 -7.80 -33.93
N HIS A 267 -10.22 -7.65 -32.86
CA HIS A 267 -10.80 -6.36 -32.46
C HIS A 267 -10.55 -6.09 -30.98
N ILE A 268 -9.76 -5.07 -30.69
CA ILE A 268 -9.56 -4.58 -29.34
C ILE A 268 -10.83 -3.88 -28.86
N THR A 269 -11.41 -4.39 -27.77
CA THR A 269 -12.63 -3.85 -27.16
C THR A 269 -12.32 -3.23 -25.79
N SER A 270 -11.60 -2.11 -25.79
CA SER A 270 -11.31 -1.38 -24.57
C SER A 270 -12.40 -0.36 -24.29
N SER A 271 -12.84 -0.28 -23.02
CA SER A 271 -13.77 0.74 -22.57
C SER A 271 -13.57 1.05 -21.09
N TYR A 272 -13.99 2.22 -20.67
CA TYR A 272 -13.92 2.64 -19.27
C TYR A 272 -14.84 1.79 -18.38
N SER A 273 -16.06 1.51 -18.84
CA SER A 273 -17.02 0.69 -18.09
C SER A 273 -16.51 -0.72 -17.86
N LYS A 274 -15.90 -1.36 -18.88
CA LYS A 274 -15.27 -2.67 -18.73
C LYS A 274 -14.12 -2.63 -17.73
N PHE A 275 -13.24 -1.65 -17.83
CA PHE A 275 -12.11 -1.49 -16.91
C PHE A 275 -12.58 -1.31 -15.45
N GLU A 276 -13.64 -0.53 -15.23
CA GLU A 276 -14.23 -0.28 -13.92
C GLU A 276 -14.87 -1.53 -13.29
N THR A 277 -15.25 -2.56 -14.06
CA THR A 277 -15.78 -3.80 -13.50
C THR A 277 -14.78 -4.48 -12.55
N SER A 278 -13.48 -4.34 -12.81
CA SER A 278 -12.43 -4.87 -11.95
C SER A 278 -12.37 -4.20 -10.57
N HIS A 279 -12.69 -2.92 -10.50
CA HIS A 279 -12.74 -2.20 -9.22
C HIS A 279 -13.87 -2.73 -8.33
N GLN A 280 -15.03 -3.05 -8.94
CA GLN A 280 -16.16 -3.64 -8.22
C GLN A 280 -15.86 -5.10 -7.82
N GLU A 281 -15.20 -5.86 -8.66
CA GLU A 281 -14.78 -7.24 -8.36
C GLU A 281 -13.91 -7.28 -7.09
N GLN A 282 -12.92 -6.39 -7.00
CA GLN A 282 -12.03 -6.28 -5.84
C GLN A 282 -12.78 -5.91 -4.55
N ARG A 283 -13.79 -5.06 -4.64
CA ARG A 283 -14.65 -4.69 -3.51
C ARG A 283 -15.60 -5.81 -3.10
N ASN A 284 -15.99 -6.67 -4.03
CA ASN A 284 -16.86 -7.81 -3.75
C ASN A 284 -16.25 -8.79 -2.75
N TYR A 285 -14.91 -8.87 -2.63
CA TYR A 285 -14.29 -9.68 -1.58
C TYR A 285 -14.63 -9.17 -0.18
N ILE A 286 -14.69 -7.85 0.02
CA ILE A 286 -15.18 -7.24 1.29
C ILE A 286 -16.64 -7.63 1.53
N LEU A 287 -17.49 -7.50 0.52
CA LEU A 287 -18.92 -7.79 0.66
C LEU A 287 -19.17 -9.27 0.96
N ARG A 288 -18.47 -10.18 0.27
CA ARG A 288 -18.54 -11.64 0.51
C ARG A 288 -18.02 -12.01 1.90
N ALA A 289 -16.96 -11.35 2.37
CA ALA A 289 -16.49 -11.54 3.74
C ALA A 289 -17.59 -11.18 4.76
N VAL A 290 -18.28 -10.06 4.57
CA VAL A 290 -19.41 -9.67 5.44
C VAL A 290 -20.59 -10.64 5.31
N GLU A 291 -20.96 -11.05 4.11
CA GLU A 291 -22.07 -11.99 3.85
C GLU A 291 -21.87 -13.36 4.51
N ALA A 292 -20.62 -13.78 4.72
CA ALA A 292 -20.28 -15.04 5.40
C ALA A 292 -20.55 -15.01 6.92
N LEU A 293 -20.69 -13.81 7.51
CA LEU A 293 -20.88 -13.62 8.95
C LEU A 293 -22.35 -13.83 9.37
N PRO A 294 -22.63 -14.17 10.66
CA PRO A 294 -23.95 -14.08 11.24
C PRO A 294 -24.58 -12.69 11.05
N GLU A 295 -25.90 -12.61 10.88
CA GLU A 295 -26.64 -11.38 10.56
C GLU A 295 -26.32 -10.21 11.51
N GLU A 296 -26.19 -10.48 12.81
CA GLU A 296 -25.85 -9.48 13.81
C GLU A 296 -24.47 -8.85 13.54
N LEU A 297 -23.47 -9.65 13.12
CA LEU A 297 -22.13 -9.16 12.81
C LEU A 297 -22.09 -8.45 11.47
N GLN A 298 -22.92 -8.86 10.49
CA GLN A 298 -23.10 -8.13 9.23
C GLN A 298 -23.61 -6.71 9.48
N GLU A 299 -24.61 -6.53 10.36
CA GLU A 299 -25.16 -5.21 10.69
C GLU A 299 -24.13 -4.34 11.42
N GLN A 300 -23.31 -4.92 12.31
CA GLN A 300 -22.20 -4.20 12.93
C GLN A 300 -21.18 -3.74 11.88
N ALA A 301 -20.79 -4.58 10.93
CA ALA A 301 -19.87 -4.23 9.85
C ALA A 301 -20.44 -3.10 8.96
N LYS A 302 -21.69 -3.22 8.53
CA LYS A 302 -22.36 -2.20 7.69
C LYS A 302 -22.44 -0.86 8.41
N LYS A 303 -22.68 -0.85 9.72
CA LYS A 303 -22.69 0.38 10.53
C LYS A 303 -21.32 1.04 10.57
N GLU A 304 -20.24 0.27 10.69
CA GLU A 304 -18.88 0.80 10.66
C GLU A 304 -18.47 1.37 9.28
N PHE A 305 -19.00 0.80 8.20
CA PHE A 305 -18.74 1.28 6.84
C PHE A 305 -19.54 2.55 6.50
N ALA A 306 -20.59 2.83 7.24
CA ALA A 306 -21.49 3.93 6.92
C ALA A 306 -20.75 5.29 6.99
N PHE A 307 -20.91 6.08 5.94
CA PHE A 307 -20.47 7.46 5.89
C PHE A 307 -21.59 8.40 6.37
N SER A 308 -21.22 9.35 7.20
CA SER A 308 -22.11 10.44 7.60
C SER A 308 -21.30 11.72 7.75
N TRP A 309 -21.63 12.73 6.96
CA TRP A 309 -21.01 14.05 7.07
C TRP A 309 -21.29 14.67 8.44
N PRO A 310 -20.29 15.28 9.10
CA PRO A 310 -20.49 15.87 10.43
C PRO A 310 -21.52 16.99 10.38
N SER A 311 -22.50 16.90 11.27
CA SER A 311 -23.58 17.88 11.43
C SER A 311 -23.45 18.53 12.79
N VAL A 312 -23.51 19.87 12.84
CA VAL A 312 -23.35 20.65 14.08
C VAL A 312 -24.43 21.70 14.19
N PRO A 313 -24.96 22.02 15.40
CA PRO A 313 -25.88 23.15 15.61
C PRO A 313 -25.28 24.49 15.15
N GLU A 314 -26.17 25.42 14.72
CA GLU A 314 -25.82 26.65 13.98
C GLU A 314 -25.03 27.73 14.72
N CYS A 315 -24.45 27.49 15.87
CA CYS A 315 -23.67 28.51 16.60
C CYS A 315 -22.18 28.44 16.23
N ALA A 316 -21.69 29.38 15.43
CA ALA A 316 -20.28 29.44 15.03
C ALA A 316 -19.58 30.63 15.72
N PRO A 317 -18.51 30.41 16.50
CA PRO A 317 -17.58 31.47 16.86
C PRO A 317 -16.88 32.00 15.60
N SER A 318 -16.50 33.28 15.59
CA SER A 318 -15.59 33.81 14.58
C SER A 318 -14.24 33.08 14.73
N PHE A 319 -13.71 32.56 13.63
CA PHE A 319 -12.38 31.92 13.62
C PHE A 319 -11.30 32.95 13.26
N HIS A 320 -10.23 32.97 14.06
CA HIS A 320 -8.97 33.64 13.73
C HIS A 320 -7.82 32.68 14.03
N ALA A 321 -6.93 32.55 13.06
CA ALA A 321 -5.76 31.67 13.23
C ALA A 321 -4.91 32.15 14.42
N ASN A 322 -4.37 31.19 15.17
CA ASN A 322 -3.52 31.38 16.35
C ASN A 322 -4.25 32.01 17.56
N GLU A 323 -5.56 32.19 17.52
CA GLU A 323 -6.33 32.61 18.69
C GLU A 323 -6.84 31.41 19.50
N PRO A 324 -6.91 31.53 20.84
CA PRO A 324 -7.43 30.46 21.70
C PRO A 324 -8.92 30.23 21.51
N ILE A 325 -9.33 28.98 21.34
CA ILE A 325 -10.72 28.55 21.18
C ILE A 325 -11.07 27.66 22.38
N PRO A 326 -12.09 28.03 23.21
CA PRO A 326 -12.55 27.15 24.28
C PRO A 326 -13.37 25.97 23.68
N VAL A 327 -13.03 24.75 24.13
CA VAL A 327 -13.68 23.50 23.70
C VAL A 327 -13.90 22.64 24.95
N GLY A 328 -15.04 22.78 25.58
CA GLY A 328 -15.35 22.10 26.85
C GLY A 328 -14.30 22.36 27.95
N SER A 329 -13.63 21.33 28.40
CA SER A 329 -12.56 21.41 29.40
C SER A 329 -11.20 21.81 28.83
N PHE A 330 -11.12 22.12 27.54
CA PHE A 330 -9.86 22.41 26.85
C PHE A 330 -9.87 23.81 26.25
N ILE A 331 -8.68 24.33 26.00
CA ILE A 331 -8.44 25.50 25.15
C ILE A 331 -7.53 25.03 24.04
N VAL A 332 -7.89 25.28 22.80
CA VAL A 332 -7.12 24.85 21.62
C VAL A 332 -6.74 26.03 20.75
N THR A 333 -5.68 25.87 19.98
CA THR A 333 -5.23 26.85 18.99
C THR A 333 -5.09 26.17 17.64
N LEU A 334 -5.69 26.78 16.61
CA LEU A 334 -5.59 26.30 15.23
C LEU A 334 -4.64 27.18 14.42
N GLY A 335 -3.93 26.57 13.46
CA GLY A 335 -3.16 27.28 12.45
C GLY A 335 -4.00 27.83 11.31
N ALA A 336 -3.35 28.42 10.33
CA ALA A 336 -3.98 29.09 9.20
C ALA A 336 -4.76 28.14 8.26
N HIS A 337 -4.40 26.85 8.26
CA HIS A 337 -5.02 25.83 7.43
C HIS A 337 -5.97 24.90 8.22
N GLY A 338 -6.28 25.26 9.48
CA GLY A 338 -7.18 24.49 10.33
C GLY A 338 -6.52 23.36 11.12
N GLU A 339 -5.20 23.19 10.99
CA GLU A 339 -4.41 22.25 11.77
C GLU A 339 -4.37 22.65 13.26
N LEU A 340 -4.40 21.66 14.14
CA LEU A 340 -4.34 21.85 15.59
C LEU A 340 -2.89 22.05 16.01
N LEU A 341 -2.59 23.23 16.60
CA LEU A 341 -1.21 23.62 17.00
C LEU A 341 -0.98 23.46 18.51
N GLN A 342 -1.99 23.66 19.33
CA GLN A 342 -1.84 23.55 20.78
C GLN A 342 -3.15 23.08 21.43
N VAL A 343 -3.01 22.25 22.45
CA VAL A 343 -4.12 21.84 23.34
C VAL A 343 -3.70 22.09 24.77
N LYS A 344 -4.49 22.86 25.52
CA LYS A 344 -4.37 23.05 26.96
C LYS A 344 -5.56 22.41 27.66
N ASN A 345 -5.30 21.51 28.60
CA ASN A 345 -6.32 20.97 29.50
C ASN A 345 -6.48 21.94 30.69
N ASN A 346 -7.64 22.55 30.86
CA ASN A 346 -7.91 23.52 31.93
C ASN A 346 -8.02 22.86 33.32
N VAL A 347 -8.26 21.54 33.39
CA VAL A 347 -8.37 20.81 34.67
C VAL A 347 -6.99 20.43 35.20
N SER A 348 -6.15 19.84 34.35
CA SER A 348 -4.79 19.43 34.74
C SER A 348 -3.73 20.54 34.58
N GLY A 349 -4.02 21.56 33.77
CA GLY A 349 -3.06 22.59 33.40
C GLY A 349 -2.03 22.14 32.34
N GLU A 350 -2.12 20.89 31.87
CA GLU A 350 -1.19 20.36 30.85
C GLU A 350 -1.36 21.08 29.52
N ILE A 351 -0.23 21.41 28.89
CA ILE A 351 -0.18 22.01 27.56
C ILE A 351 0.58 21.06 26.62
N LYS A 352 0.04 20.78 25.45
CA LYS A 352 0.64 20.00 24.38
C LYS A 352 0.82 20.90 23.15
N ASP A 353 2.04 21.15 22.77
CA ASP A 353 2.37 21.72 21.45
C ASP A 353 2.43 20.58 20.43
N LEU A 354 1.87 20.80 19.25
CA LEU A 354 1.71 19.76 18.22
C LEU A 354 1.43 20.40 16.85
N SER A 355 1.35 19.62 15.81
CA SER A 355 0.80 19.98 14.51
C SER A 355 0.02 18.78 14.00
N LEU A 356 -1.31 18.80 14.15
CA LEU A 356 -2.17 17.68 13.76
C LEU A 356 -3.21 18.13 12.76
N GLY A 357 -3.34 17.39 11.66
CA GLY A 357 -4.43 17.56 10.72
C GLY A 357 -4.18 18.62 9.64
N LEU A 358 -2.94 18.99 9.36
CA LEU A 358 -2.63 19.74 8.14
C LEU A 358 -2.90 18.84 6.93
N ILE A 359 -3.97 19.15 6.19
CA ILE A 359 -4.35 18.42 4.97
C ILE A 359 -3.71 19.12 3.77
N GLU A 360 -3.11 18.35 2.88
CA GLU A 360 -2.55 18.86 1.64
C GLU A 360 -3.02 18.01 0.45
N TYR A 361 -3.43 18.69 -0.60
CA TYR A 361 -3.71 18.07 -1.90
C TYR A 361 -2.53 18.36 -2.83
N GLU A 362 -1.93 17.33 -3.38
CA GLU A 362 -0.73 17.40 -4.20
C GLU A 362 -1.01 16.82 -5.59
N THR A 363 -0.56 17.52 -6.63
CA THR A 363 -0.63 17.10 -8.03
C THR A 363 0.77 16.94 -8.60
N PHE A 364 0.92 16.12 -9.64
CA PHE A 364 2.22 15.86 -10.26
C PHE A 364 2.10 15.93 -11.78
N GLY A 365 3.15 16.41 -12.44
CA GLY A 365 3.25 16.45 -13.88
C GLY A 365 4.10 15.32 -14.45
N GLY A 366 4.22 15.27 -15.77
CA GLY A 366 5.04 14.26 -16.46
C GLY A 366 6.50 14.27 -16.01
N LYS A 367 7.05 15.45 -15.66
CA LYS A 367 8.45 15.55 -15.20
C LYS A 367 8.73 14.73 -13.93
N GLU A 368 7.87 14.81 -12.93
CA GLU A 368 8.02 14.10 -11.67
C GLU A 368 7.81 12.60 -11.86
N VAL A 369 6.81 12.23 -12.67
CA VAL A 369 6.50 10.83 -13.00
C VAL A 369 7.64 10.17 -13.77
N ASP A 370 8.10 10.80 -14.85
CA ASP A 370 9.19 10.27 -15.68
C ASP A 370 10.49 10.15 -14.89
N ALA A 371 10.84 11.18 -14.10
CA ALA A 371 12.03 11.13 -13.25
C ALA A 371 12.00 9.95 -12.28
N CYS A 372 10.84 9.72 -11.65
CA CYS A 372 10.65 8.59 -10.74
C CYS A 372 10.70 7.25 -11.50
N TYR A 373 10.07 7.14 -12.67
CA TYR A 373 10.09 5.93 -13.48
C TYR A 373 11.51 5.52 -13.86
N TYR A 374 12.31 6.47 -14.39
CA TYR A 374 13.70 6.20 -14.77
C TYR A 374 14.64 5.94 -13.60
N ASP A 375 14.36 6.47 -12.41
CA ASP A 375 15.13 6.19 -11.21
C ASP A 375 14.73 4.86 -10.55
N TYR A 376 13.44 4.51 -10.60
CA TYR A 376 12.91 3.28 -10.01
C TYR A 376 13.11 2.05 -10.89
N GLY A 377 12.89 2.19 -12.19
CA GLY A 377 12.85 1.06 -13.12
C GLY A 377 14.22 0.46 -13.41
N ARG A 378 14.26 -0.86 -13.56
CA ARG A 378 15.45 -1.65 -13.87
C ARG A 378 15.27 -2.31 -15.24
N ASP A 379 16.38 -2.51 -15.97
CA ASP A 379 16.41 -3.18 -17.28
C ASP A 379 15.44 -2.57 -18.31
N LEU A 380 15.25 -1.24 -18.23
CA LEU A 380 14.29 -0.49 -19.04
C LEU A 380 14.54 -0.59 -20.54
N LYS A 381 15.77 -0.88 -20.97
CA LYS A 381 16.07 -1.06 -22.39
C LYS A 381 15.27 -2.19 -23.02
N ASP A 382 15.10 -3.28 -22.29
CA ASP A 382 14.44 -4.49 -22.77
C ASP A 382 12.96 -4.56 -22.31
N ASN A 383 12.63 -3.91 -21.20
CA ASN A 383 11.33 -3.99 -20.55
C ASN A 383 10.45 -2.74 -20.73
N TYR A 384 10.93 -1.71 -21.45
CA TYR A 384 10.25 -0.41 -21.58
C TYR A 384 8.77 -0.53 -21.99
N TYR A 385 8.46 -1.39 -22.94
CA TYR A 385 7.12 -1.47 -23.54
C TYR A 385 6.02 -1.88 -22.57
N TRP A 386 6.35 -2.66 -21.54
CA TRP A 386 5.40 -3.04 -20.51
C TRP A 386 5.60 -2.29 -19.19
N SER A 387 6.84 -1.94 -18.83
CA SER A 387 7.14 -1.33 -17.54
C SER A 387 6.76 0.15 -17.45
N GLU A 388 6.82 0.91 -18.55
CA GLU A 388 6.39 2.31 -18.55
C GLU A 388 4.90 2.48 -18.26
N PRO A 389 3.97 1.71 -18.86
CA PRO A 389 2.56 1.74 -18.45
C PRO A 389 2.32 1.32 -17.01
N ASP A 390 3.15 0.43 -16.47
CA ASP A 390 2.99 -0.08 -15.11
C ASP A 390 3.49 0.92 -14.05
N PHE A 391 4.67 1.48 -14.24
CA PHE A 391 5.36 2.30 -13.24
C PHE A 391 5.33 3.79 -13.54
N GLY A 392 5.10 4.16 -14.79
CA GLY A 392 4.98 5.53 -15.29
C GLY A 392 3.56 5.90 -15.69
N LYS A 393 3.46 6.90 -16.53
CA LYS A 393 2.21 7.35 -17.15
C LYS A 393 2.48 7.83 -18.59
N PRO A 394 2.52 6.89 -19.57
CA PRO A 394 2.85 7.19 -20.95
C PRO A 394 2.02 8.35 -21.50
N GLY A 395 2.66 9.28 -22.21
CA GLY A 395 1.99 10.44 -22.80
C GLY A 395 1.69 11.61 -21.87
N LEU A 396 1.79 11.44 -20.54
CA LEU A 396 1.51 12.52 -19.58
C LEU A 396 2.43 13.74 -19.79
N HIS A 397 3.68 13.52 -20.18
CA HIS A 397 4.67 14.59 -20.38
C HIS A 397 4.31 15.57 -21.53
N TYR A 398 3.35 15.25 -22.39
CA TYR A 398 2.80 16.18 -23.39
C TYR A 398 1.81 17.19 -22.80
N HIS A 399 1.22 16.90 -21.65
CA HIS A 399 0.23 17.72 -20.95
C HIS A 399 0.92 18.74 -20.02
N LYS A 400 1.47 19.82 -20.59
CA LYS A 400 2.22 20.84 -19.85
C LYS A 400 1.38 21.65 -18.87
N GLU A 401 0.05 21.60 -18.98
CA GLU A 401 -0.91 22.18 -18.05
C GLU A 401 -1.00 21.38 -16.75
N ILE A 402 -0.68 20.07 -16.76
CA ILE A 402 -0.62 19.22 -15.56
C ILE A 402 0.75 19.41 -14.92
N ARG A 403 0.77 19.94 -13.69
CA ARG A 403 2.01 20.34 -13.02
C ARG A 403 2.02 19.88 -11.57
N HIS A 404 3.22 19.82 -11.02
CA HIS A 404 3.41 19.64 -9.58
C HIS A 404 2.97 20.92 -8.85
N ASN A 405 1.96 20.80 -8.01
CA ASN A 405 1.49 21.82 -7.09
C ASN A 405 1.09 21.21 -5.76
N ILE A 406 1.19 21.99 -4.71
CA ILE A 406 0.68 21.67 -3.38
C ILE A 406 -0.38 22.72 -3.03
N TYR A 407 -1.57 22.24 -2.73
CA TYR A 407 -2.67 23.07 -2.30
C TYR A 407 -2.98 22.80 -0.82
N THR A 408 -3.19 23.85 -0.06
CA THR A 408 -3.61 23.80 1.34
C THR A 408 -5.00 24.43 1.49
N PRO A 409 -5.84 23.92 2.38
CA PRO A 409 -7.18 24.47 2.60
C PRO A 409 -7.15 25.71 3.49
N THR A 410 -8.28 26.41 3.54
CA THR A 410 -8.58 27.46 4.53
C THR A 410 -9.84 27.09 5.31
N PRO A 411 -9.88 27.35 6.64
CA PRO A 411 -11.11 27.18 7.42
C PRO A 411 -12.20 28.16 6.98
N VAL A 412 -13.37 27.59 6.67
CA VAL A 412 -14.58 28.37 6.32
C VAL A 412 -15.56 28.47 7.48
N SER A 413 -15.49 27.50 8.41
CA SER A 413 -16.30 27.51 9.63
C SER A 413 -15.60 26.67 10.70
N VAL A 414 -15.58 27.17 11.92
CA VAL A 414 -15.11 26.45 13.11
C VAL A 414 -16.22 26.43 14.14
N ARG A 415 -16.53 25.28 14.71
CA ARG A 415 -17.65 25.11 15.67
C ARG A 415 -17.21 24.21 16.81
N THR A 416 -17.83 24.38 17.97
CA THR A 416 -17.54 23.59 19.16
C THR A 416 -18.84 23.03 19.76
N ASP A 417 -18.77 21.80 20.25
CA ASP A 417 -19.82 21.17 21.03
C ASP A 417 -19.19 20.26 22.10
N ASN A 418 -19.42 20.57 23.38
CA ASN A 418 -18.75 19.88 24.50
C ASN A 418 -17.22 19.85 24.29
N ASN A 419 -16.60 18.65 24.31
CA ASN A 419 -15.16 18.44 24.08
C ASN A 419 -14.84 18.20 22.59
N THR A 420 -15.71 18.59 21.68
CA THR A 420 -15.56 18.37 20.24
C THR A 420 -15.37 19.68 19.50
N LEU A 421 -14.40 19.71 18.61
CA LEU A 421 -14.12 20.82 17.70
C LEU A 421 -14.35 20.35 16.27
N TYR A 422 -15.11 21.12 15.52
CA TYR A 422 -15.41 20.89 14.11
C TYR A 422 -14.77 22.00 13.27
N VAL A 423 -13.94 21.61 12.31
CA VAL A 423 -13.25 22.53 11.40
C VAL A 423 -13.68 22.19 9.98
N PHE A 424 -14.46 23.06 9.35
CA PHE A 424 -14.85 22.91 7.94
C PHE A 424 -13.87 23.67 7.07
N LEU A 425 -13.37 23.01 6.03
CA LEU A 425 -12.26 23.49 5.23
C LEU A 425 -12.65 23.54 3.75
N GLN A 426 -12.05 24.48 3.04
CA GLN A 426 -12.18 24.63 1.59
C GLN A 426 -10.82 24.83 0.95
N PHE A 427 -10.54 24.07 -0.09
CA PHE A 427 -9.37 24.25 -0.93
C PHE A 427 -9.57 25.37 -1.95
N PRO A 428 -8.48 25.93 -2.52
CA PRO A 428 -8.58 26.85 -3.64
C PRO A 428 -9.41 26.24 -4.78
N GLN A 429 -10.26 27.03 -5.40
CA GLN A 429 -11.20 26.59 -6.45
C GLN A 429 -10.46 25.89 -7.62
N GLU A 430 -9.27 26.37 -7.97
CA GLU A 430 -8.42 25.77 -8.99
C GLU A 430 -8.14 24.27 -8.73
N ALA A 431 -7.92 23.87 -7.48
CA ALA A 431 -7.62 22.49 -7.12
C ALA A 431 -8.76 21.51 -7.46
N SER A 432 -10.01 21.97 -7.38
CA SER A 432 -11.18 21.17 -7.74
C SER A 432 -11.64 21.37 -9.18
N GLU A 433 -11.41 22.53 -9.80
CA GLU A 433 -11.79 22.77 -11.20
C GLU A 433 -10.84 22.14 -12.20
N ALA A 434 -9.54 22.32 -12.00
CA ALA A 434 -8.51 21.77 -12.89
C ALA A 434 -8.14 20.31 -12.57
N TYR A 435 -8.28 19.95 -11.28
CA TYR A 435 -7.89 18.63 -10.76
C TYR A 435 -9.05 17.95 -10.00
N GLY A 436 -8.74 16.88 -9.27
CA GLY A 436 -9.71 16.04 -8.57
C GLY A 436 -9.87 16.34 -7.08
N CYS A 437 -9.37 17.48 -6.58
CA CYS A 437 -9.47 17.81 -5.17
C CYS A 437 -10.92 17.78 -4.70
N PRO A 438 -11.26 17.10 -3.60
CA PRO A 438 -12.59 17.18 -3.00
C PRO A 438 -12.98 18.62 -2.70
N ARG A 439 -14.24 18.97 -2.95
CA ARG A 439 -14.71 20.36 -2.77
C ARG A 439 -14.90 20.75 -1.33
N GLU A 440 -15.17 19.78 -0.47
CA GLU A 440 -15.46 20.02 0.94
C GLU A 440 -14.67 19.05 1.80
N PHE A 441 -14.05 19.59 2.85
CA PHE A 441 -13.39 18.82 3.90
C PHE A 441 -13.92 19.24 5.26
N ALA A 442 -13.90 18.31 6.20
CA ALA A 442 -14.09 18.60 7.61
C ALA A 442 -13.09 17.80 8.44
N ILE A 443 -12.59 18.41 9.51
CA ILE A 443 -11.87 17.72 10.56
C ILE A 443 -12.68 17.84 11.84
N VAL A 444 -12.89 16.72 12.52
CA VAL A 444 -13.53 16.66 13.82
C VAL A 444 -12.50 16.17 14.84
N TYR A 445 -12.19 17.02 15.81
CA TYR A 445 -11.33 16.65 16.94
C TYR A 445 -12.20 16.42 18.18
N PHE A 446 -12.02 15.28 18.81
CA PHE A 446 -12.60 14.97 20.11
C PHE A 446 -11.50 14.85 21.16
N PHE A 447 -11.59 15.63 22.24
CA PHE A 447 -10.55 15.75 23.24
C PHE A 447 -10.90 14.94 24.49
N GLU A 448 -9.97 14.08 24.88
CA GLU A 448 -9.98 13.32 26.12
C GLU A 448 -8.73 13.64 26.95
N ASN A 449 -8.69 13.25 28.23
CA ASN A 449 -7.55 13.55 29.11
C ASN A 449 -6.23 12.95 28.58
N HIS A 450 -6.30 11.78 27.94
CA HIS A 450 -5.12 11.05 27.49
C HIS A 450 -5.13 10.74 25.99
N ALA A 451 -6.07 11.32 25.24
CA ALA A 451 -6.15 11.09 23.80
C ALA A 451 -6.75 12.29 23.06
N ILE A 452 -6.36 12.40 21.82
CA ILE A 452 -7.01 13.23 20.79
C ILE A 452 -7.48 12.28 19.71
N CYS A 453 -8.80 12.16 19.53
CA CYS A 453 -9.38 11.48 18.39
C CYS A 453 -9.59 12.51 17.28
N MET A 454 -9.20 12.18 16.06
CA MET A 454 -9.33 13.04 14.89
C MET A 454 -10.00 12.26 13.77
N GLN A 455 -11.08 12.83 13.23
CA GLN A 455 -11.76 12.29 12.05
C GLN A 455 -11.63 13.29 10.90
N ILE A 456 -11.21 12.82 9.74
CA ILE A 456 -11.13 13.62 8.51
C ILE A 456 -12.22 13.13 7.56
N PHE A 457 -12.94 14.06 7.00
CA PHE A 457 -14.00 13.81 6.03
C PHE A 457 -13.74 14.59 4.76
N TRP A 458 -14.00 13.97 3.63
CA TRP A 458 -14.17 14.71 2.38
C TRP A 458 -15.42 14.28 1.64
N LYS A 459 -15.94 15.17 0.78
CA LYS A 459 -17.00 14.86 -0.17
C LYS A 459 -16.85 15.62 -1.48
N ASN A 460 -17.60 15.15 -2.48
CA ASN A 460 -17.61 15.74 -3.82
C ASN A 460 -16.21 15.76 -4.47
N LYS A 461 -15.49 14.63 -4.40
CA LYS A 461 -14.26 14.42 -5.16
C LYS A 461 -14.60 14.03 -6.59
N ASP A 462 -14.00 14.70 -7.56
CA ASP A 462 -14.11 14.31 -8.96
C ASP A 462 -13.05 13.28 -9.32
N ALA A 463 -13.40 12.32 -10.18
CA ALA A 463 -12.45 11.39 -10.76
C ALA A 463 -11.51 12.09 -11.74
N ILE A 464 -10.20 11.81 -11.65
CA ILE A 464 -9.19 12.22 -12.62
C ILE A 464 -8.14 11.15 -12.79
N ARG A 465 -7.45 11.15 -13.94
CA ARG A 465 -6.33 10.26 -14.22
C ARG A 465 -4.96 10.91 -14.03
N SER A 466 -4.87 12.24 -14.08
CA SER A 466 -3.62 12.93 -13.76
C SER A 466 -3.17 12.58 -12.33
N PRO A 467 -1.85 12.44 -12.10
CA PRO A 467 -1.34 12.00 -10.82
C PRO A 467 -1.67 12.97 -9.69
N GLU A 468 -2.21 12.43 -8.60
CA GLU A 468 -2.62 13.20 -7.42
C GLU A 468 -2.41 12.43 -6.12
N ALA A 469 -2.30 13.15 -5.02
CA ALA A 469 -2.28 12.60 -3.67
C ALA A 469 -3.01 13.50 -2.67
N ILE A 470 -3.57 12.88 -1.63
CA ILE A 470 -4.12 13.59 -0.46
C ILE A 470 -3.36 13.11 0.77
N TRP A 471 -2.78 14.06 1.48
CA TRP A 471 -1.96 13.83 2.66
C TRP A 471 -2.55 14.48 3.89
N VAL A 472 -2.27 13.90 5.07
CA VAL A 472 -2.45 14.56 6.35
C VAL A 472 -1.17 14.45 7.18
N ASN A 473 -0.70 15.58 7.70
CA ASN A 473 0.42 15.61 8.64
C ASN A 473 -0.06 15.39 10.08
N ILE A 474 0.63 14.51 10.80
CA ILE A 474 0.45 14.25 12.22
C ILE A 474 1.81 14.34 12.90
N ASN A 475 2.02 15.42 13.66
CA ASN A 475 3.26 15.68 14.38
C ASN A 475 2.97 16.06 15.85
N PRO A 476 3.07 15.12 16.80
CA PRO A 476 2.87 15.40 18.24
C PRO A 476 4.03 16.17 18.88
N GLN A 477 4.98 16.66 18.13
CA GLN A 477 6.19 17.35 18.55
C GLN A 477 6.90 16.66 19.73
N VAL A 478 7.90 15.87 19.41
CA VAL A 478 8.70 15.13 20.39
C VAL A 478 10.15 15.61 20.41
N ILE A 479 10.84 15.43 21.53
CA ILE A 479 12.23 15.89 21.69
C ILE A 479 13.21 14.94 21.01
N GLU A 480 12.93 13.63 21.00
CA GLU A 480 13.82 12.58 20.47
C GLU A 480 13.12 11.81 19.35
N PRO A 481 12.99 12.40 18.14
CA PRO A 481 12.19 11.79 17.06
C PRO A 481 12.71 10.41 16.60
N THR A 482 13.97 10.08 16.83
CA THR A 482 14.55 8.74 16.56
C THR A 482 13.99 7.63 17.44
N CYS A 483 13.24 7.97 18.52
CA CYS A 483 12.56 7.00 19.37
C CYS A 483 11.25 6.48 18.79
N TRP A 484 10.80 7.01 17.64
CA TRP A 484 9.64 6.47 16.96
C TRP A 484 9.87 5.07 16.40
N LYS A 485 8.86 4.23 16.50
CA LYS A 485 8.81 2.89 15.92
C LYS A 485 7.55 2.70 15.09
N LEU A 486 7.70 2.01 13.97
CA LEU A 486 6.63 1.57 13.07
C LEU A 486 6.19 0.18 13.49
N ASN A 487 4.91 -0.02 13.75
CA ASN A 487 4.36 -1.37 14.01
C ASN A 487 3.93 -2.00 12.69
N LYS A 488 4.58 -3.11 12.34
CA LYS A 488 4.27 -3.95 11.17
C LYS A 488 4.14 -5.39 11.63
N LEU A 489 2.96 -5.99 11.51
CA LEU A 489 2.66 -7.38 11.95
C LEU A 489 3.10 -7.67 13.40
N ASN A 490 2.82 -6.74 14.32
CA ASN A 490 3.25 -6.76 15.74
C ASN A 490 4.77 -6.66 15.98
N THR A 491 5.56 -6.40 14.94
CA THR A 491 6.99 -6.09 15.05
C THR A 491 7.20 -4.57 15.03
N TYR A 492 8.08 -4.06 15.89
CA TYR A 492 8.40 -2.64 16.00
C TYR A 492 9.74 -2.35 15.33
N ILE A 493 9.71 -1.53 14.27
CA ILE A 493 10.84 -1.25 13.39
C ILE A 493 11.16 0.24 13.47
N SER A 494 12.44 0.62 13.47
CA SER A 494 12.84 2.03 13.35
C SER A 494 12.57 2.53 11.92
N PRO A 495 12.05 3.75 11.72
CA PRO A 495 11.86 4.32 10.39
C PRO A 495 13.13 4.39 9.54
N ASP A 496 14.28 4.48 10.17
CA ASP A 496 15.61 4.56 9.55
C ASP A 496 16.32 3.20 9.40
N HIS A 497 15.68 2.10 9.80
CA HIS A 497 16.27 0.75 9.72
C HIS A 497 15.81 0.00 8.48
N VAL A 498 16.12 0.55 7.32
CA VAL A 498 15.80 0.03 5.99
C VAL A 498 17.08 -0.07 5.17
N CYS A 499 17.31 -1.19 4.51
CA CYS A 499 18.50 -1.40 3.69
C CYS A 499 18.60 -0.39 2.53
N TYR A 500 19.79 -0.26 1.95
CA TYR A 500 20.01 0.59 0.78
C TYR A 500 19.18 0.07 -0.40
N ASP A 501 18.64 0.95 -1.23
CA ASP A 501 17.68 0.67 -2.31
C ASP A 501 16.36 -0.01 -1.88
N GLY A 502 16.15 -0.25 -0.59
CA GLY A 502 14.83 -0.55 -0.04
C GLY A 502 13.93 0.71 0.00
N ASN A 503 12.64 0.51 0.18
CA ASN A 503 11.70 1.63 0.28
C ASN A 503 11.82 2.34 1.64
N ARG A 504 12.59 3.43 1.67
CA ARG A 504 12.80 4.30 2.84
C ARG A 504 11.74 5.39 2.99
N LYS A 505 10.90 5.57 1.98
CA LYS A 505 10.04 6.74 1.82
C LYS A 505 8.61 6.53 2.30
N LEU A 506 8.05 5.34 2.15
CA LEU A 506 6.67 5.05 2.51
C LEU A 506 6.56 3.69 3.19
N HIS A 507 5.82 3.63 4.29
CA HIS A 507 5.61 2.41 5.05
C HIS A 507 4.14 2.11 5.25
N CYS A 508 3.77 0.82 5.18
CA CYS A 508 2.45 0.36 5.61
C CYS A 508 2.52 -0.05 7.08
N VAL A 509 1.71 0.60 7.93
CA VAL A 509 1.78 0.41 9.39
C VAL A 509 0.42 0.11 10.01
N GLN A 510 0.43 -0.59 11.13
CA GLN A 510 -0.75 -0.75 11.98
C GLN A 510 -0.88 0.44 12.93
N LYS A 511 0.23 0.90 13.50
CA LYS A 511 0.34 2.08 14.37
C LYS A 511 1.78 2.57 14.45
N LEU A 512 1.97 3.78 14.97
CA LEU A 512 3.26 4.34 15.35
C LEU A 512 3.37 4.36 16.87
N LEU A 513 4.54 4.06 17.39
CA LEU A 513 4.84 4.10 18.82
C LEU A 513 6.05 5.01 19.05
N TYR A 514 5.88 6.02 19.90
CA TYR A 514 6.97 6.76 20.51
C TYR A 514 7.09 6.32 21.97
N HIS A 515 8.27 5.94 22.39
CA HIS A 515 8.50 5.52 23.76
C HIS A 515 9.84 6.00 24.29
N THR A 516 9.79 6.72 25.40
CA THR A 516 10.96 7.14 26.21
C THR A 516 10.62 6.90 27.69
N ASN A 517 11.59 7.08 28.57
CA ASN A 517 11.35 7.01 30.02
C ASN A 517 10.37 8.06 30.56
N GLN A 518 10.08 9.10 29.77
CA GLN A 518 9.25 10.24 30.20
C GLN A 518 7.92 10.33 29.46
N LYS A 519 7.82 9.79 28.23
CA LYS A 519 6.68 10.00 27.37
C LYS A 519 6.39 8.75 26.55
N ASN A 520 5.10 8.41 26.44
CA ASN A 520 4.61 7.38 25.56
C ASN A 520 3.52 7.96 24.66
N ILE A 521 3.65 7.83 23.34
CA ILE A 521 2.63 8.27 22.39
C ILE A 521 2.35 7.12 21.43
N VAL A 522 1.06 6.85 21.19
CA VAL A 522 0.63 5.91 20.17
C VAL A 522 -0.26 6.63 19.16
N ILE A 523 0.14 6.58 17.89
CA ILE A 523 -0.70 7.06 16.78
C ILE A 523 -1.27 5.85 16.07
N THR A 524 -2.58 5.76 16.01
CA THR A 524 -3.31 4.75 15.25
C THR A 524 -4.09 5.43 14.15
N SER A 525 -3.89 4.99 12.90
CA SER A 525 -4.76 5.30 11.76
C SER A 525 -5.60 4.08 11.46
N LEU A 526 -6.91 4.18 11.54
CA LEU A 526 -7.77 3.05 11.24
C LEU A 526 -7.88 2.82 9.73
N ASP A 527 -8.01 3.88 8.95
CA ASP A 527 -8.37 3.80 7.53
C ASP A 527 -7.21 4.02 6.57
N ALA A 528 -6.18 4.77 6.96
CA ALA A 528 -5.02 5.09 6.12
C ALA A 528 -3.74 4.46 6.68
N PRO A 529 -3.32 3.28 6.20
CA PRO A 529 -2.15 2.59 6.75
C PRO A 529 -0.81 3.09 6.23
N LEU A 530 -0.80 3.86 5.13
CA LEU A 530 0.43 4.31 4.51
C LEU A 530 0.93 5.60 5.16
N VAL A 531 2.19 5.58 5.56
CA VAL A 531 2.83 6.71 6.23
C VAL A 531 4.22 6.99 5.66
N SER A 532 4.49 8.26 5.37
CA SER A 532 5.79 8.78 4.96
C SER A 532 6.41 9.54 6.14
N PRO A 533 7.53 9.06 6.71
CA PRO A 533 8.23 9.73 7.81
C PRO A 533 8.91 11.01 7.33
N GLY A 534 8.67 12.13 7.98
CA GLY A 534 9.40 13.39 7.82
C GLY A 534 9.08 14.23 6.58
N ALA A 535 8.54 13.66 5.50
CA ALA A 535 8.17 14.39 4.27
C ALA A 535 7.13 13.66 3.45
N LYS A 536 6.51 14.34 2.49
CA LYS A 536 5.66 13.73 1.45
C LYS A 536 6.58 13.21 0.34
N THR A 537 6.48 11.94 0.00
CA THR A 537 7.49 11.28 -0.85
C THR A 537 6.90 10.40 -1.94
N LEU A 538 5.72 10.75 -2.53
CA LEU A 538 5.04 9.87 -3.47
C LEU A 538 5.90 9.48 -4.68
N TYR A 539 6.59 10.43 -5.30
CA TYR A 539 7.46 10.22 -6.47
C TYR A 539 8.95 10.38 -6.13
N THR A 540 9.33 10.16 -4.88
CA THR A 540 10.73 10.19 -4.43
C THR A 540 11.21 8.77 -4.15
N THR A 541 12.34 8.40 -4.72
CA THR A 541 12.90 7.03 -4.67
C THR A 541 14.36 6.99 -4.22
N ASP A 542 14.94 8.14 -3.83
CA ASP A 542 16.31 8.20 -3.33
C ASP A 542 16.49 7.51 -1.96
N ASN A 543 17.75 7.28 -1.59
CA ASN A 543 18.12 6.57 -0.36
C ASN A 543 18.24 7.44 0.88
N THR A 544 17.84 8.72 0.84
CA THR A 544 17.89 9.60 2.01
C THR A 544 16.79 9.26 3.02
N PHE A 545 17.06 9.51 4.29
CA PHE A 545 16.04 9.54 5.34
C PHE A 545 15.63 10.98 5.59
N GLU A 546 14.33 11.20 5.69
CA GLU A 546 13.77 12.53 5.92
C GLU A 546 13.84 12.93 7.41
N ASP A 547 13.72 14.23 7.70
CA ASP A 547 13.78 14.75 9.06
C ASP A 547 12.49 14.44 9.84
N LEU A 548 12.57 13.52 10.79
CA LEU A 548 11.46 13.11 11.65
C LEU A 548 10.91 14.23 12.56
N ASN A 549 11.60 15.35 12.70
CA ASN A 549 11.05 16.54 13.38
C ASN A 549 9.81 17.09 12.67
N ASN A 550 9.64 16.82 11.38
CA ASN A 550 8.43 17.17 10.62
C ASN A 550 7.24 16.24 10.89
N GLY A 551 7.41 15.19 11.71
CA GLY A 551 6.37 14.20 12.03
C GLY A 551 6.10 13.21 10.91
N PHE A 552 4.85 12.82 10.74
CA PHE A 552 4.44 11.76 9.83
C PHE A 552 3.35 12.25 8.88
N PHE A 553 3.52 11.97 7.59
CA PHE A 553 2.55 12.27 6.55
C PHE A 553 1.79 10.99 6.20
N PHE A 554 0.53 10.89 6.59
CA PHE A 554 -0.33 9.78 6.21
C PHE A 554 -0.93 10.04 4.83
N LEU A 555 -0.80 9.05 3.95
CA LEU A 555 -1.31 9.09 2.60
C LEU A 555 -2.75 8.58 2.60
N LEU A 556 -3.69 9.50 2.45
CA LEU A 556 -5.13 9.19 2.45
C LEU A 556 -5.59 8.62 1.10
N TYR A 557 -4.98 9.10 0.00
CA TYR A 557 -5.28 8.68 -1.37
C TYR A 557 -4.13 9.00 -2.30
N ASN A 558 -3.92 8.17 -3.32
CA ASN A 558 -3.10 8.46 -4.50
C ASN A 558 -3.54 7.62 -5.70
N ASN A 559 -3.07 7.99 -6.90
CA ASN A 559 -3.19 7.19 -8.12
C ASN A 559 -1.84 7.06 -8.84
N ARG A 560 -0.76 6.82 -8.10
CA ARG A 560 0.61 6.78 -8.61
C ARG A 560 0.80 5.71 -9.68
N TRP A 561 0.48 4.44 -9.38
CA TRP A 561 0.78 3.32 -10.25
C TRP A 561 -0.08 3.31 -11.50
N GLY A 562 0.53 2.87 -12.63
CA GLY A 562 -0.12 2.85 -13.94
C GLY A 562 -1.02 1.64 -14.13
N THR A 563 -0.74 0.51 -13.49
CA THR A 563 -1.46 -0.74 -13.74
C THR A 563 -1.82 -1.48 -12.46
N ASN A 564 -2.76 -2.42 -12.58
CA ASN A 564 -3.23 -3.34 -11.55
C ASN A 564 -3.77 -2.67 -10.28
N PHE A 565 -4.05 -1.36 -10.34
CA PHE A 565 -4.63 -0.58 -9.26
C PHE A 565 -5.74 0.32 -9.79
N LYS A 566 -6.58 0.82 -8.88
CA LYS A 566 -7.63 1.78 -9.23
C LYS A 566 -7.00 3.09 -9.70
N GLN A 567 -7.33 3.51 -10.94
CA GLN A 567 -6.67 4.65 -11.60
C GLN A 567 -7.28 6.02 -11.25
N TRP A 568 -8.49 6.03 -10.67
CA TRP A 568 -9.21 7.23 -10.20
C TRP A 568 -10.15 6.90 -9.06
N TYR A 569 -10.50 7.89 -8.28
CA TYR A 569 -11.40 7.79 -7.14
C TYR A 569 -12.33 9.01 -7.07
N GLU A 570 -13.62 8.83 -6.76
CA GLU A 570 -14.63 9.89 -6.75
C GLU A 570 -15.65 9.79 -5.60
N GLU A 571 -15.40 8.94 -4.61
CA GLU A 571 -16.34 8.71 -3.52
C GLU A 571 -16.01 9.55 -2.30
N ASP A 572 -17.05 9.81 -1.47
CA ASP A 572 -16.90 10.45 -0.17
C ASP A 572 -16.19 9.53 0.82
N MET A 573 -15.39 10.10 1.73
CA MET A 573 -14.58 9.30 2.66
C MET A 573 -14.53 9.90 4.06
N ARG A 574 -14.32 8.98 5.04
CA ARG A 574 -13.96 9.26 6.43
C ARG A 574 -12.68 8.52 6.78
N PHE A 575 -11.80 9.18 7.54
CA PHE A 575 -10.57 8.59 8.09
C PHE A 575 -10.50 8.88 9.58
N ASP A 576 -10.30 7.84 10.37
CA ASP A 576 -10.27 7.91 11.82
C ASP A 576 -8.81 7.73 12.33
N PHE A 577 -8.38 8.69 13.16
CA PHE A 577 -7.08 8.68 13.82
C PHE A 577 -7.23 8.83 15.33
N THR A 578 -6.36 8.18 16.08
CA THR A 578 -6.26 8.35 17.54
C THR A 578 -4.82 8.61 17.92
N ILE A 579 -4.58 9.67 18.68
CA ILE A 579 -3.29 10.04 19.26
C ILE A 579 -3.41 9.90 20.77
N GLN A 580 -2.84 8.85 21.33
CA GLN A 580 -2.83 8.56 22.79
C GLN A 580 -1.51 9.03 23.40
N TYR A 581 -1.59 9.63 24.59
CA TYR A 581 -0.45 10.16 25.35
C TYR A 581 -0.27 9.47 26.67
#